data_cac67a0e93bb9ee12353d932fd04acf6
#
_entry.id   cac67a0e93bb9ee12353d932fd04acf6
#
_cell.length_a   1.000
_cell.length_b   1.000
_cell.length_c   1.000
_cell.angle_alpha   90.00
_cell.angle_beta   90.00
_cell.angle_gamma   90.00
#
_symmetry.space_group_name_H-M   'P 1'
#
loop_
_entity.id
_entity.type
_entity.pdbx_description
1 polymer ?
#
loop_
_entity_poly.entity_id
_entity_poly.type
_entity_poly.pdbx_seq_one_letter_code
_entity_poly.pdbx_strand_id
1 'polypeptide(L)'
;MITTNMNPTTVVASVQPRMLNQVIEQLKRTEGITYFSPITGRFDLAVEFKAADQKQIYELVNKIRSINGVTSTRTYTPFEGFANGKNIQATDALALVLLQVNENAQKVLQSLEQHAQIRNASVVSGESDILATVYGKNQDEVLSSVSKIAEVQGVKSSETLLAYKPVWA
;
A
#
# COMPACT_ATOMS: atom_id res chain seq x y z
N MET A 1 -5.69 16.18 -7.09
CA MET A 1 -7.15 16.27 -6.87
C MET A 1 -7.62 15.06 -6.09
N ILE A 2 -8.34 15.29 -5.02
CA ILE A 2 -8.88 14.21 -4.18
C ILE A 2 -10.19 13.73 -4.78
N THR A 3 -10.31 12.42 -5.03
CA THR A 3 -11.47 11.80 -5.62
C THR A 3 -11.82 10.50 -4.88
N THR A 4 -12.97 9.91 -5.22
CA THR A 4 -13.37 8.61 -4.68
C THR A 4 -12.98 7.50 -5.66
N ASN A 5 -12.62 6.33 -5.15
CA ASN A 5 -12.46 5.07 -5.90
C ASN A 5 -11.39 5.04 -6.99
N MET A 6 -10.33 5.87 -6.87
CA MET A 6 -9.26 5.87 -7.88
C MET A 6 -8.06 5.02 -7.51
N ASN A 7 -7.88 4.73 -6.24
CA ASN A 7 -6.71 4.02 -5.73
C ASN A 7 -6.98 2.54 -5.54
N PRO A 8 -5.95 1.71 -5.57
CA PRO A 8 -6.15 0.28 -5.38
C PRO A 8 -6.50 -0.07 -3.93
N THR A 9 -7.13 -1.21 -3.76
CA THR A 9 -7.23 -1.89 -2.47
C THR A 9 -5.88 -2.54 -2.19
N THR A 10 -5.41 -2.43 -0.96
CA THR A 10 -4.13 -3.00 -0.54
C THR A 10 -4.36 -4.06 0.51
N VAL A 11 -3.77 -5.22 0.30
CA VAL A 11 -3.76 -6.31 1.27
C VAL A 11 -2.32 -6.53 1.70
N VAL A 12 -2.07 -6.49 3.00
CA VAL A 12 -0.78 -6.91 3.55
C VAL A 12 -0.95 -8.28 4.20
N ALA A 13 0.05 -9.12 4.03
CA ALA A 13 -0.05 -10.51 4.44
C ALA A 13 1.20 -10.96 5.19
N SER A 14 0.98 -11.84 6.16
CA SER A 14 2.05 -12.60 6.79
C SER A 14 2.15 -13.96 6.12
N VAL A 15 3.37 -14.43 5.93
CA VAL A 15 3.66 -15.66 5.20
C VAL A 15 4.52 -16.55 6.08
N GLN A 16 4.27 -17.86 6.05
CA GLN A 16 5.09 -18.83 6.78
C GLN A 16 6.55 -18.73 6.33
N PRO A 17 7.50 -18.89 7.28
CA PRO A 17 8.91 -18.89 6.91
C PRO A 17 9.19 -19.91 5.79
N ARG A 18 10.05 -19.51 4.84
CA ARG A 18 10.45 -20.32 3.68
C ARG A 18 9.40 -20.52 2.62
N MET A 19 8.19 -19.96 2.78
CA MET A 19 7.13 -20.13 1.79
C MET A 19 6.90 -18.88 0.92
N LEU A 20 7.65 -17.81 1.14
CA LEU A 20 7.44 -16.56 0.42
C LEU A 20 7.52 -16.74 -1.10
N ASN A 21 8.53 -17.46 -1.58
CA ASN A 21 8.70 -17.67 -3.02
C ASN A 21 7.55 -18.46 -3.62
N GLN A 22 7.03 -19.47 -2.91
CA GLN A 22 5.86 -20.24 -3.37
C GLN A 22 4.62 -19.36 -3.44
N VAL A 23 4.43 -18.49 -2.43
CA VAL A 23 3.30 -17.57 -2.41
C VAL A 23 3.40 -16.59 -3.59
N ILE A 24 4.59 -16.05 -3.85
CA ILE A 24 4.83 -15.16 -4.99
C ILE A 24 4.48 -15.84 -6.31
N GLU A 25 4.89 -17.10 -6.50
CA GLU A 25 4.57 -17.83 -7.72
C GLU A 25 3.05 -18.02 -7.89
N GLN A 26 2.31 -18.24 -6.82
CA GLN A 26 0.85 -18.32 -6.88
C GLN A 26 0.22 -16.96 -7.19
N LEU A 27 0.76 -15.88 -6.64
CA LEU A 27 0.28 -14.53 -6.95
C LEU A 27 0.44 -14.18 -8.42
N LYS A 28 1.54 -14.58 -9.02
CA LYS A 28 1.77 -14.37 -10.46
C LYS A 28 0.69 -15.01 -11.32
N ARG A 29 0.04 -16.06 -10.83
CA ARG A 29 -1.02 -16.80 -11.54
C ARG A 29 -2.42 -16.34 -11.16
N THR A 30 -2.55 -15.39 -10.24
CA THR A 30 -3.85 -14.94 -9.76
C THR A 30 -4.31 -13.74 -10.57
N GLU A 31 -5.43 -13.89 -11.28
CA GLU A 31 -6.01 -12.78 -12.04
C GLU A 31 -6.52 -11.69 -11.12
N GLY A 32 -6.44 -10.46 -11.59
CA GLY A 32 -6.99 -9.30 -10.89
C GLY A 32 -5.98 -8.56 -10.04
N ILE A 33 -4.83 -9.15 -9.78
CA ILE A 33 -3.77 -8.50 -9.02
C ILE A 33 -2.95 -7.63 -9.95
N THR A 34 -2.76 -6.35 -9.56
CA THR A 34 -2.03 -5.37 -10.38
C THR A 34 -0.59 -5.18 -9.93
N TYR A 35 -0.33 -5.47 -8.66
CA TYR A 35 0.99 -5.25 -8.08
C TYR A 35 1.14 -6.11 -6.84
N PHE A 36 2.32 -6.62 -6.62
CA PHE A 36 2.67 -7.21 -5.33
C PHE A 36 4.17 -7.06 -5.08
N SER A 37 4.56 -7.07 -3.81
CA SER A 37 5.95 -6.98 -3.42
C SER A 37 6.15 -7.61 -2.05
N PRO A 38 7.27 -8.33 -1.86
CA PRO A 38 7.76 -8.55 -0.51
C PRO A 38 8.00 -7.21 0.17
N ILE A 39 7.72 -7.13 1.45
CA ILE A 39 7.92 -5.93 2.26
C ILE A 39 8.63 -6.29 3.55
N THR A 40 9.25 -5.29 4.17
CA THR A 40 9.84 -5.42 5.50
C THR A 40 8.94 -4.75 6.53
N GLY A 41 8.97 -5.23 7.77
CA GLY A 41 8.17 -4.72 8.87
C GLY A 41 7.32 -5.81 9.49
N ARG A 42 6.13 -5.44 9.96
CA ARG A 42 5.20 -6.39 10.60
C ARG A 42 4.66 -7.45 9.66
N PHE A 43 4.67 -7.18 8.36
CA PHE A 43 4.12 -8.07 7.35
C PHE A 43 5.20 -8.44 6.35
N ASP A 44 4.94 -9.49 5.58
CA ASP A 44 5.92 -10.05 4.66
C ASP A 44 5.64 -9.70 3.20
N LEU A 45 4.40 -9.35 2.88
CA LEU A 45 3.95 -9.19 1.50
C LEU A 45 2.87 -8.12 1.41
N ALA A 46 2.93 -7.30 0.37
CA ALA A 46 1.86 -6.37 0.01
C ALA A 46 1.32 -6.74 -1.37
N VAL A 47 -0.01 -6.67 -1.51
CA VAL A 47 -0.70 -6.98 -2.76
C VAL A 47 -1.69 -5.86 -3.04
N GLU A 48 -1.71 -5.37 -4.28
CA GLU A 48 -2.66 -4.34 -4.70
C GLU A 48 -3.53 -4.86 -5.83
N PHE A 49 -4.79 -4.45 -5.82
CA PHE A 49 -5.71 -4.72 -6.91
C PHE A 49 -6.78 -3.64 -6.95
N LYS A 50 -7.36 -3.43 -8.12
CA LYS A 50 -8.52 -2.56 -8.29
C LYS A 50 -9.76 -3.42 -8.37
N ALA A 51 -10.77 -3.07 -7.57
CA ALA A 51 -12.02 -3.80 -7.53
C ALA A 51 -13.17 -2.84 -7.83
N ALA A 52 -14.15 -3.32 -8.57
CA ALA A 52 -15.32 -2.53 -8.94
C ALA A 52 -16.31 -2.39 -7.78
N ASP A 53 -16.34 -3.37 -6.88
CA ASP A 53 -17.29 -3.41 -5.77
C ASP A 53 -16.76 -4.25 -4.62
N GLN A 54 -17.49 -4.27 -3.52
CA GLN A 54 -17.09 -5.01 -2.34
C GLN A 54 -17.07 -6.52 -2.55
N LYS A 55 -17.90 -7.02 -3.45
CA LYS A 55 -17.91 -8.45 -3.77
C LYS A 55 -16.59 -8.88 -4.39
N GLN A 56 -16.06 -8.09 -5.32
CA GLN A 56 -14.74 -8.35 -5.91
C GLN A 56 -13.63 -8.28 -4.87
N ILE A 57 -13.69 -7.31 -3.97
CA ILE A 57 -12.72 -7.20 -2.88
C ILE A 57 -12.72 -8.49 -2.07
N TYR A 58 -13.91 -8.94 -1.66
CA TYR A 58 -14.05 -10.16 -0.88
C TYR A 58 -13.50 -11.38 -1.62
N GLU A 59 -13.80 -11.51 -2.90
CA GLU A 59 -13.35 -12.65 -3.71
C GLU A 59 -11.82 -12.66 -3.84
N LEU A 60 -11.21 -11.51 -4.10
CA LEU A 60 -9.75 -11.41 -4.24
C LEU A 60 -9.02 -11.62 -2.91
N VAL A 61 -9.55 -11.05 -1.84
CA VAL A 61 -8.98 -11.28 -0.51
C VAL A 61 -9.03 -12.77 -0.16
N ASN A 62 -10.14 -13.44 -0.46
CA ASN A 62 -10.26 -14.88 -0.21
C ASN A 62 -9.27 -15.69 -1.05
N LYS A 63 -9.04 -15.31 -2.30
CA LYS A 63 -8.01 -15.97 -3.12
C LYS A 63 -6.63 -15.82 -2.48
N ILE A 64 -6.29 -14.61 -2.03
CA ILE A 64 -4.99 -14.38 -1.38
C ILE A 64 -4.88 -15.19 -0.09
N ARG A 65 -5.93 -15.17 0.73
CA ARG A 65 -5.95 -15.92 2.00
C ARG A 65 -5.84 -17.42 1.80
N SER A 66 -6.30 -17.92 0.66
CA SER A 66 -6.29 -19.36 0.34
C SER A 66 -4.94 -19.83 -0.19
N ILE A 67 -4.03 -18.94 -0.50
CA ILE A 67 -2.70 -19.33 -0.96
C ILE A 67 -1.96 -20.04 0.16
N ASN A 68 -1.47 -21.24 -0.13
CA ASN A 68 -0.72 -22.02 0.85
C ASN A 68 0.52 -21.23 1.30
N GLY A 69 0.64 -21.05 2.61
CA GLY A 69 1.73 -20.28 3.21
C GLY A 69 1.29 -18.91 3.74
N VAL A 70 0.18 -18.37 3.29
CA VAL A 70 -0.39 -17.14 3.85
C VAL A 70 -1.05 -17.48 5.18
N THR A 71 -0.62 -16.80 6.25
CA THR A 71 -1.10 -17.09 7.62
C THR A 71 -2.10 -16.05 8.11
N SER A 72 -1.98 -14.80 7.66
CA SER A 72 -2.91 -13.74 8.02
C SER A 72 -2.89 -12.64 6.96
N THR A 73 -3.97 -11.89 6.88
CA THR A 73 -4.10 -10.76 5.96
C THR A 73 -4.78 -9.58 6.66
N ARG A 74 -4.43 -8.37 6.22
CA ARG A 74 -5.16 -7.15 6.56
C ARG A 74 -5.47 -6.41 5.28
N THR A 75 -6.69 -5.95 5.15
CA THR A 75 -7.19 -5.28 3.94
C THR A 75 -7.42 -3.81 4.22
N TYR A 76 -6.87 -2.96 3.35
CA TYR A 76 -7.09 -1.52 3.40
C TYR A 76 -7.86 -1.12 2.15
N THR A 77 -9.13 -0.79 2.33
CA THR A 77 -10.03 -0.38 1.25
C THR A 77 -10.04 1.14 1.15
N PRO A 78 -9.74 1.71 -0.02
CA PRO A 78 -9.72 3.16 -0.17
C PRO A 78 -11.14 3.73 -0.26
N PHE A 79 -11.35 4.87 0.40
CA PHE A 79 -12.59 5.64 0.29
C PHE A 79 -12.38 6.84 -0.63
N GLU A 80 -11.52 7.74 -0.25
CA GLU A 80 -11.16 8.89 -1.06
C GLU A 80 -9.66 9.12 -0.99
N GLY A 81 -9.10 9.66 -2.04
CA GLY A 81 -7.68 9.85 -2.13
C GLY A 81 -7.25 10.59 -3.37
N PHE A 82 -5.96 10.60 -3.61
CA PHE A 82 -5.37 11.18 -4.81
C PHE A 82 -4.32 10.25 -5.38
N ALA A 83 -4.07 10.42 -6.67
CA ALA A 83 -2.97 9.79 -7.37
C ALA A 83 -2.28 10.84 -8.24
N ASN A 84 -0.95 10.86 -8.20
CA ASN A 84 -0.18 11.88 -8.92
C ASN A 84 0.09 11.55 -10.38
N GLY A 85 -0.30 10.37 -10.85
CA GLY A 85 -0.18 10.00 -12.26
C GLY A 85 1.24 9.88 -12.77
N LYS A 86 2.25 9.93 -11.92
CA LYS A 86 3.63 9.80 -12.33
C LYS A 86 3.99 8.34 -12.58
N ASN A 87 4.75 8.11 -13.64
CA ASN A 87 5.25 6.77 -13.93
C ASN A 87 6.37 6.41 -12.96
N ILE A 88 6.17 5.33 -12.21
CA ILE A 88 7.19 4.78 -11.36
C ILE A 88 8.02 3.82 -12.19
N GLN A 89 9.33 4.00 -12.17
CA GLN A 89 10.24 3.11 -12.87
C GLN A 89 10.39 1.80 -12.09
N ALA A 90 10.64 0.70 -12.79
CA ALA A 90 10.83 -0.60 -12.16
C ALA A 90 12.01 -0.62 -11.17
N THR A 91 12.96 0.30 -11.33
CA THR A 91 14.13 0.42 -10.46
C THR A 91 13.89 1.35 -9.27
N ASP A 92 12.74 2.03 -9.22
CA ASP A 92 12.45 2.95 -8.12
C ASP A 92 12.22 2.17 -6.83
N ALA A 93 12.63 2.78 -5.72
CA ALA A 93 12.32 2.27 -4.40
C ALA A 93 10.91 2.69 -4.01
N LEU A 94 10.21 1.82 -3.29
CA LEU A 94 8.83 2.04 -2.87
C LEU A 94 8.69 1.76 -1.38
N ALA A 95 7.75 2.45 -0.75
CA ALA A 95 7.31 2.13 0.59
C ALA A 95 5.81 2.35 0.71
N LEU A 96 5.17 1.50 1.49
CA LEU A 96 3.82 1.74 1.97
C LEU A 96 3.94 2.43 3.33
N VAL A 97 3.22 3.52 3.51
CA VAL A 97 3.22 4.27 4.76
C VAL A 97 1.81 4.28 5.31
N LEU A 98 1.65 3.70 6.48
CA LEU A 98 0.37 3.66 7.20
C LEU A 98 0.37 4.77 8.23
N LEU A 99 -0.62 5.65 8.17
CA LEU A 99 -0.71 6.80 9.04
C LEU A 99 -1.92 6.70 9.94
N GLN A 100 -1.71 7.05 11.21
CA GLN A 100 -2.79 7.38 12.13
C GLN A 100 -2.81 8.87 12.32
N VAL A 101 -4.01 9.44 12.29
CA VAL A 101 -4.18 10.89 12.38
C VAL A 101 -5.02 11.24 13.60
N ASN A 102 -4.76 12.42 14.21
CA ASN A 102 -5.49 12.91 15.36
C ASN A 102 -6.43 14.07 14.98
N GLU A 103 -6.54 14.34 13.68
CA GLU A 103 -7.41 15.36 13.13
C GLU A 103 -8.22 14.79 11.97
N ASN A 104 -8.96 15.64 11.29
CA ASN A 104 -9.71 15.24 10.10
C ASN A 104 -8.77 14.67 9.05
N ALA A 105 -8.98 13.41 8.67
CA ALA A 105 -8.13 12.71 7.71
C ALA A 105 -8.09 13.41 6.35
N GLN A 106 -9.18 14.06 5.94
CA GLN A 106 -9.21 14.80 4.67
C GLN A 106 -8.23 15.96 4.65
N LYS A 107 -8.08 16.67 5.77
CA LYS A 107 -7.11 17.76 5.87
C LYS A 107 -5.68 17.25 5.75
N VAL A 108 -5.39 16.14 6.41
CA VAL A 108 -4.07 15.51 6.31
C VAL A 108 -3.83 15.06 4.87
N LEU A 109 -4.82 14.46 4.23
CA LEU A 109 -4.74 14.02 2.85
C LEU A 109 -4.42 15.19 1.91
N GLN A 110 -5.07 16.34 2.09
CA GLN A 110 -4.79 17.55 1.31
C GLN A 110 -3.35 18.01 1.48
N SER A 111 -2.83 17.97 2.70
CA SER A 111 -1.44 18.33 2.96
C SER A 111 -0.48 17.36 2.28
N LEU A 112 -0.80 16.08 2.28
CA LEU A 112 0.01 15.05 1.62
C LEU A 112 0.06 15.24 0.11
N GLU A 113 -1.00 15.76 -0.49
CA GLU A 113 -1.06 15.99 -1.94
C GLU A 113 0.05 16.92 -2.44
N GLN A 114 0.58 17.77 -1.56
CA GLN A 114 1.67 18.68 -1.90
C GLN A 114 3.05 18.02 -1.95
N HIS A 115 3.17 16.78 -1.50
CA HIS A 115 4.45 16.07 -1.46
C HIS A 115 4.69 15.32 -2.77
N ALA A 116 5.72 15.72 -3.51
CA ALA A 116 6.00 15.21 -4.85
C ALA A 116 6.34 13.72 -4.89
N GLN A 117 6.86 13.17 -3.79
CA GLN A 117 7.31 11.77 -3.71
C GLN A 117 6.17 10.81 -3.39
N ILE A 118 4.97 11.30 -3.17
CA ILE A 118 3.81 10.44 -2.92
C ILE A 118 3.16 10.10 -4.26
N ARG A 119 3.11 8.81 -4.58
CA ARG A 119 2.43 8.32 -5.78
C ARG A 119 0.92 8.41 -5.62
N ASN A 120 0.42 7.92 -4.51
CA ASN A 120 -0.99 8.00 -4.17
C ASN A 120 -1.15 7.91 -2.65
N ALA A 121 -2.27 8.38 -2.18
CA ALA A 121 -2.66 8.25 -0.79
C ALA A 121 -4.17 8.23 -0.70
N SER A 122 -4.70 7.45 0.26
CA SER A 122 -6.14 7.33 0.46
C SER A 122 -6.46 7.27 1.93
N VAL A 123 -7.60 7.83 2.29
CA VAL A 123 -8.29 7.47 3.52
C VAL A 123 -8.76 6.04 3.36
N VAL A 124 -8.45 5.18 4.31
CA VAL A 124 -8.73 3.75 4.22
C VAL A 124 -9.51 3.25 5.44
N SER A 125 -10.20 2.14 5.24
CA SER A 125 -10.73 1.35 6.35
C SER A 125 -9.65 0.39 6.83
N GLY A 126 -9.73 -0.01 8.08
CA GLY A 126 -8.79 -0.93 8.71
C GLY A 126 -8.23 -0.35 9.99
N GLU A 127 -7.05 -0.77 10.38
CA GLU A 127 -6.43 -0.29 11.63
C GLU A 127 -5.71 1.05 11.48
N SER A 128 -5.54 1.54 10.27
CA SER A 128 -4.92 2.84 9.98
C SER A 128 -5.91 3.77 9.31
N ASP A 129 -5.63 5.06 9.34
CA ASP A 129 -6.53 6.07 8.79
C ASP A 129 -6.20 6.43 7.35
N ILE A 130 -4.91 6.46 7.00
CA ILE A 130 -4.43 6.80 5.66
C ILE A 130 -3.35 5.80 5.26
N LEU A 131 -3.41 5.36 4.00
CA LEU A 131 -2.35 4.58 3.36
C LEU A 131 -1.78 5.42 2.23
N ALA A 132 -0.47 5.64 2.26
CA ALA A 132 0.25 6.34 1.21
C ALA A 132 1.29 5.41 0.59
N THR A 133 1.48 5.54 -0.73
CA THR A 133 2.57 4.89 -1.44
C THR A 133 3.60 5.95 -1.80
N VAL A 134 4.81 5.76 -1.32
CA VAL A 134 5.93 6.69 -1.50
C VAL A 134 6.97 6.03 -2.38
N TYR A 135 7.58 6.80 -3.26
CA TYR A 135 8.61 6.29 -4.16
C TYR A 135 9.81 7.24 -4.20
N GLY A 136 10.92 6.72 -4.65
CA GLY A 136 12.14 7.49 -4.84
C GLY A 136 13.13 6.70 -5.68
N LYS A 137 14.19 7.34 -6.11
CA LYS A 137 15.24 6.69 -6.91
C LYS A 137 16.01 5.65 -6.10
N ASN A 138 16.04 5.81 -4.79
CA ASN A 138 16.72 4.91 -3.86
C ASN A 138 16.02 4.96 -2.50
N GLN A 139 16.46 4.12 -1.59
CA GLN A 139 15.89 4.06 -0.24
C GLN A 139 16.09 5.35 0.55
N ASP A 140 17.20 6.04 0.35
CA ASP A 140 17.46 7.29 1.08
C ASP A 140 16.42 8.36 0.72
N GLU A 141 16.04 8.48 -0.55
CA GLU A 141 14.97 9.39 -0.96
C GLU A 141 13.63 9.01 -0.35
N VAL A 142 13.31 7.71 -0.35
CA VAL A 142 12.07 7.22 0.24
C VAL A 142 12.02 7.52 1.73
N LEU A 143 13.08 7.23 2.46
CA LEU A 143 13.14 7.49 3.90
C LEU A 143 13.09 8.98 4.24
N SER A 144 13.71 9.82 3.42
CA SER A 144 13.62 11.27 3.57
C SER A 144 12.18 11.75 3.41
N SER A 145 11.47 11.23 2.41
CA SER A 145 10.06 11.55 2.18
C SER A 145 9.17 11.07 3.32
N VAL A 146 9.41 9.87 3.82
CA VAL A 146 8.68 9.31 4.96
C VAL A 146 8.85 10.21 6.20
N SER A 147 10.06 10.70 6.44
CA SER A 147 10.32 11.60 7.56
C SER A 147 9.51 12.89 7.44
N LYS A 148 9.43 13.45 6.24
CA LYS A 148 8.63 14.66 5.99
C LYS A 148 7.14 14.40 6.18
N ILE A 149 6.66 13.25 5.74
CA ILE A 149 5.25 12.85 5.91
C ILE A 149 4.91 12.73 7.40
N ALA A 150 5.80 12.15 8.19
CA ALA A 150 5.58 11.99 9.62
C ALA A 150 5.47 13.32 10.37
N GLU A 151 6.03 14.40 9.80
CA GLU A 151 5.98 15.75 10.37
C GLU A 151 4.75 16.55 9.91
N VAL A 152 3.92 16.02 9.03
CA VAL A 152 2.71 16.71 8.58
C VAL A 152 1.77 16.90 9.75
N GLN A 153 1.23 18.12 9.89
CA GLN A 153 0.31 18.44 10.97
C GLN A 153 -0.91 17.52 10.91
N GLY A 154 -1.26 16.95 12.05
CA GLY A 154 -2.38 16.00 12.16
C GLY A 154 -1.96 14.55 12.13
N VAL A 155 -0.73 14.23 11.72
CA VAL A 155 -0.22 12.87 11.76
C VAL A 155 0.19 12.54 13.20
N LYS A 156 -0.45 11.51 13.74
CA LYS A 156 -0.17 11.03 15.10
C LYS A 156 0.96 10.02 15.12
N SER A 157 0.94 9.09 14.19
CA SER A 157 1.97 8.06 14.07
C SER A 157 2.05 7.55 12.63
N SER A 158 3.19 6.99 12.29
CA SER A 158 3.41 6.39 10.98
C SER A 158 4.11 5.05 11.13
N GLU A 159 3.78 4.15 10.22
CA GLU A 159 4.47 2.86 10.07
C GLU A 159 4.89 2.73 8.61
N THR A 160 6.16 2.43 8.38
CA THR A 160 6.71 2.30 7.03
C THR A 160 7.02 0.85 6.73
N LEU A 161 6.49 0.36 5.62
CA LEU A 161 6.73 -0.98 5.10
C LEU A 161 7.50 -0.82 3.79
N LEU A 162 8.80 -1.09 3.83
CA LEU A 162 9.65 -0.94 2.65
C LEU A 162 9.43 -2.11 1.70
N ALA A 163 9.16 -1.80 0.43
CA ALA A 163 9.03 -2.80 -0.61
C ALA A 163 10.40 -3.14 -1.18
N TYR A 164 10.63 -4.42 -1.43
CA TYR A 164 11.80 -4.88 -2.14
C TYR A 164 11.37 -5.91 -3.17
N LYS A 165 11.95 -5.85 -4.37
CA LYS A 165 11.57 -6.71 -5.51
C LYS A 165 10.09 -6.56 -5.89
N PRO A 166 9.60 -5.33 -6.15
CA PRO A 166 8.21 -5.16 -6.59
C PRO A 166 7.95 -5.84 -7.93
N VAL A 167 6.74 -6.39 -8.08
CA VAL A 167 6.29 -7.02 -9.32
C VAL A 167 5.00 -6.34 -9.76
N TRP A 168 5.01 -5.85 -10.99
CA TRP A 168 3.84 -5.24 -11.63
C TRP A 168 3.21 -6.25 -12.58
N ALA A 169 1.92 -6.42 -12.43
CA ALA A 169 1.18 -7.30 -13.32
C ALA A 169 0.52 -6.52 -14.47
#